data_3da622eec8d1c26f1c18c788ff9a3eeb
#
_entry.id   3da622eec8d1c26f1c18c788ff9a3eeb
#
_cell.length_a   1.000
_cell.length_b   1.000
_cell.length_c   1.000
_cell.angle_alpha   90.00
_cell.angle_beta   90.00
_cell.angle_gamma   90.00
#
_symmetry.space_group_name_H-M   'P 1'
#
loop_
_entity.id
_entity.type
_entity.pdbx_description
1 polymer ?
#
loop_
_entity_poly.entity_id
_entity_poly.type
_entity_poly.pdbx_seq_one_letter_code
_entity_poly.pdbx_strand_id
1 'polypeptide(L)'
;MEIKNLKIRFKMKKIVLSMLLASIGLVASEGAVPYKSGLLLPPQADKIYEKECTHCHGKDGKQTGFEGSSRVTYAEIAGMDTAAVAQMLKEYRGGVKSKDYQQLNKYGYGALMRSVTADLSWDEIDAVAKYVNGLK
;
A
#
# COMPACT_ATOMS: atom_id res chain seq x y z
N MET A 1 -37.36 -14.58 57.84
CA MET A 1 -36.93 -15.46 56.77
C MET A 1 -36.66 -14.75 55.42
N GLU A 2 -36.94 -13.46 55.29
CA GLU A 2 -36.82 -12.68 54.03
C GLU A 2 -35.43 -12.07 53.72
N ILE A 3 -34.62 -11.79 54.73
CA ILE A 3 -33.35 -11.08 54.57
C ILE A 3 -32.28 -11.93 53.84
N LYS A 4 -32.32 -13.27 53.95
CA LYS A 4 -31.37 -14.15 53.25
C LYS A 4 -31.63 -14.20 51.78
N ASN A 5 -32.89 -14.15 51.34
CA ASN A 5 -33.26 -14.20 49.91
C ASN A 5 -32.89 -12.89 49.19
N LEU A 6 -32.92 -11.77 49.85
CA LEU A 6 -32.55 -10.48 49.30
C LEU A 6 -31.04 -10.39 49.01
N LYS A 7 -30.21 -10.93 49.93
CA LYS A 7 -28.74 -10.94 49.73
C LYS A 7 -28.32 -11.90 48.57
N ILE A 8 -29.01 -13.00 48.38
CA ILE A 8 -28.76 -13.96 47.28
C ILE A 8 -29.14 -13.34 45.95
N ARG A 9 -30.28 -12.65 45.87
CA ARG A 9 -30.70 -11.94 44.65
C ARG A 9 -29.76 -10.82 44.24
N PHE A 10 -29.19 -10.10 45.20
CA PHE A 10 -28.23 -9.04 44.98
C PHE A 10 -26.86 -9.56 44.51
N LYS A 11 -26.40 -10.70 45.05
CA LYS A 11 -25.19 -11.37 44.61
C LYS A 11 -25.34 -11.93 43.19
N MET A 12 -26.46 -12.52 42.84
CA MET A 12 -26.73 -13.05 41.50
C MET A 12 -26.79 -11.94 40.43
N LYS A 13 -27.41 -10.80 40.75
CA LYS A 13 -27.43 -9.62 39.84
C LYS A 13 -26.03 -9.08 39.54
N LYS A 14 -25.13 -9.06 40.55
CA LYS A 14 -23.74 -8.64 40.31
C LYS A 14 -22.93 -9.64 39.50
N ILE A 15 -23.17 -10.95 39.64
CA ILE A 15 -22.50 -12.00 38.90
C ILE A 15 -22.97 -12.00 37.42
N VAL A 16 -24.26 -11.82 37.16
CA VAL A 16 -24.80 -11.74 35.82
C VAL A 16 -24.33 -10.46 35.11
N LEU A 17 -24.25 -9.33 35.85
CA LEU A 17 -23.76 -8.08 35.26
C LEU A 17 -22.25 -8.12 34.97
N SER A 18 -21.45 -8.84 35.77
CA SER A 18 -20.01 -8.99 35.51
C SER A 18 -19.74 -9.97 34.35
N MET A 19 -20.58 -10.99 34.15
CA MET A 19 -20.50 -11.88 32.99
C MET A 19 -20.92 -11.20 31.70
N LEU A 20 -21.87 -10.25 31.72
CA LEU A 20 -22.27 -9.49 30.54
C LEU A 20 -21.19 -8.49 30.10
N LEU A 21 -20.39 -7.97 31.01
CA LEU A 21 -19.30 -7.02 30.68
C LEU A 21 -18.04 -7.72 30.16
N ALA A 22 -17.87 -9.02 30.40
CA ALA A 22 -16.73 -9.78 29.91
C ALA A 22 -16.89 -10.25 28.44
N SER A 23 -18.09 -10.15 27.87
CA SER A 23 -18.36 -10.56 26.49
C SER A 23 -18.22 -9.44 25.45
N ILE A 24 -17.90 -8.20 25.85
CA ILE A 24 -17.76 -7.05 24.93
C ILE A 24 -16.29 -6.82 24.53
N GLY A 25 -15.37 -7.67 24.99
CA GLY A 25 -13.92 -7.49 24.83
C GLY A 25 -13.27 -8.24 23.66
N LEU A 26 -14.03 -8.92 22.80
CA LEU A 26 -13.48 -9.60 21.62
C LEU A 26 -14.15 -9.11 20.34
N VAL A 27 -14.18 -7.81 20.12
CA VAL A 27 -14.14 -7.33 18.75
C VAL A 27 -12.69 -7.50 18.31
N ALA A 28 -12.45 -8.67 17.68
CA ALA A 28 -11.24 -8.86 16.93
C ALA A 28 -10.97 -7.58 16.14
N SER A 29 -9.76 -7.08 16.24
CA SER A 29 -9.20 -6.16 15.27
C SER A 29 -9.64 -6.69 13.91
N GLU A 30 -10.57 -6.02 13.26
CA GLU A 30 -10.86 -6.23 11.87
C GLU A 30 -9.54 -5.94 11.14
N GLY A 31 -8.78 -7.00 10.90
CA GLY A 31 -7.70 -6.95 9.95
C GLY A 31 -8.31 -6.38 8.69
N ALA A 32 -7.81 -5.24 8.24
CA ALA A 32 -8.26 -4.61 7.02
C ALA A 32 -8.34 -5.69 5.95
N VAL A 33 -9.55 -6.04 5.53
CA VAL A 33 -9.77 -7.01 4.47
C VAL A 33 -9.08 -6.40 3.25
N PRO A 34 -8.09 -7.05 2.65
CA PRO A 34 -7.43 -6.49 1.48
C PRO A 34 -8.49 -6.29 0.41
N TYR A 35 -8.73 -5.05 0.06
CA TYR A 35 -9.83 -4.57 -0.76
C TYR A 35 -9.84 -5.16 -2.18
N LYS A 36 -8.78 -5.82 -2.63
CA LYS A 36 -8.69 -6.32 -4.01
C LYS A 36 -8.48 -7.82 -4.08
N SER A 37 -9.28 -8.42 -4.92
CA SER A 37 -9.09 -9.72 -5.59
C SER A 37 -9.44 -10.99 -4.82
N GLY A 38 -9.89 -10.95 -3.59
CA GLY A 38 -10.12 -12.19 -2.85
C GLY A 38 -8.87 -13.09 -2.72
N LEU A 39 -7.71 -12.61 -3.16
CA LEU A 39 -6.43 -13.25 -2.96
C LEU A 39 -5.73 -12.59 -1.78
N LEU A 40 -5.58 -13.34 -0.72
CA LEU A 40 -4.84 -12.96 0.50
C LEU A 40 -3.31 -13.03 0.29
N LEU A 41 -2.84 -12.98 -0.95
CA LEU A 41 -1.42 -13.03 -1.27
C LEU A 41 -0.86 -11.60 -1.36
N PRO A 42 0.32 -11.36 -0.77
CA PRO A 42 0.98 -10.08 -0.91
C PRO A 42 1.32 -9.82 -2.39
N PRO A 43 1.35 -8.55 -2.82
CA PRO A 43 1.75 -8.19 -4.17
C PRO A 43 3.14 -8.74 -4.52
N GLN A 44 3.28 -9.33 -5.71
CA GLN A 44 4.55 -9.81 -6.22
C GLN A 44 5.29 -8.65 -6.91
N ALA A 45 5.99 -7.85 -6.12
CA ALA A 45 6.63 -6.61 -6.57
C ALA A 45 7.65 -6.83 -7.69
N ASP A 46 8.39 -7.94 -7.66
CA ASP A 46 9.33 -8.36 -8.70
C ASP A 46 8.64 -8.58 -10.04
N LYS A 47 7.48 -9.24 -10.03
CA LYS A 47 6.69 -9.49 -11.24
C LYS A 47 6.05 -8.23 -11.81
N ILE A 48 5.56 -7.37 -10.92
CA ILE A 48 5.02 -6.08 -11.33
C ILE A 48 6.13 -5.24 -11.95
N TYR A 49 7.30 -5.17 -11.31
CA TYR A 49 8.44 -4.44 -11.82
C TYR A 49 8.92 -5.00 -13.17
N GLU A 50 9.05 -6.31 -13.29
CA GLU A 50 9.45 -6.97 -14.53
C GLU A 50 8.52 -6.62 -15.69
N LYS A 51 7.22 -6.62 -15.47
CA LYS A 51 6.21 -6.38 -16.49
C LYS A 51 6.03 -4.90 -16.84
N GLU A 52 5.97 -4.03 -15.84
CA GLU A 52 5.52 -2.65 -16.03
C GLU A 52 6.67 -1.62 -16.02
N CYS A 53 7.85 -1.95 -15.47
CA CYS A 53 8.90 -0.97 -15.22
C CYS A 53 10.17 -1.22 -16.04
N THR A 54 10.56 -2.48 -16.26
CA THR A 54 11.86 -2.83 -16.84
C THR A 54 12.07 -2.33 -18.25
N HIS A 55 10.99 -2.17 -19.03
CA HIS A 55 11.10 -1.70 -20.41
C HIS A 55 11.77 -0.33 -20.53
N CYS A 56 11.49 0.56 -19.58
CA CYS A 56 12.05 1.91 -19.54
C CYS A 56 13.20 2.05 -18.53
N HIS A 57 13.08 1.44 -17.35
CA HIS A 57 14.03 1.61 -16.25
C HIS A 57 15.12 0.51 -16.19
N GLY A 58 15.00 -0.54 -17.01
CA GLY A 58 15.91 -1.67 -16.96
C GLY A 58 15.67 -2.59 -15.78
N LYS A 59 16.35 -3.73 -15.79
CA LYS A 59 16.23 -4.71 -14.70
C LYS A 59 16.85 -4.24 -13.39
N ASP A 60 17.84 -3.36 -13.50
CA ASP A 60 18.60 -2.79 -12.38
C ASP A 60 18.12 -1.39 -11.97
N GLY A 61 17.12 -0.83 -12.65
CA GLY A 61 16.61 0.51 -12.36
C GLY A 61 17.49 1.66 -12.82
N LYS A 62 18.52 1.39 -13.65
CA LYS A 62 19.54 2.38 -14.07
C LYS A 62 19.51 2.67 -15.56
N GLN A 63 18.58 2.07 -16.29
CA GLN A 63 18.57 2.21 -17.74
C GLN A 63 18.19 3.62 -18.18
N THR A 64 19.05 4.19 -19.01
CA THR A 64 18.69 5.28 -19.91
C THR A 64 18.34 4.64 -21.24
N GLY A 65 17.10 4.83 -21.72
CA GLY A 65 16.62 4.16 -22.93
C GLY A 65 17.11 4.80 -24.22
N PHE A 66 16.86 4.07 -25.32
CA PHE A 66 16.98 4.61 -26.68
C PHE A 66 15.62 4.45 -27.35
N GLU A 67 15.15 5.48 -28.01
CA GLU A 67 13.99 5.44 -28.89
C GLU A 67 14.46 5.72 -30.32
N GLY A 68 14.47 4.67 -31.13
CA GLY A 68 15.06 4.75 -32.46
C GLY A 68 16.55 5.06 -32.41
N SER A 69 16.97 6.15 -33.08
CA SER A 69 18.35 6.64 -33.09
C SER A 69 18.66 7.70 -32.01
N SER A 70 17.64 8.07 -31.23
CA SER A 70 17.75 9.14 -30.22
C SER A 70 17.89 8.55 -28.84
N ARG A 71 18.79 9.15 -28.02
CA ARG A 71 18.91 8.80 -26.63
C ARG A 71 17.72 9.37 -25.85
N VAL A 72 16.96 8.49 -25.22
CA VAL A 72 15.87 8.85 -24.33
C VAL A 72 16.37 8.76 -22.88
N THR A 73 16.18 9.81 -22.12
CA THR A 73 16.62 9.84 -20.73
C THR A 73 15.43 9.56 -19.82
N TYR A 74 15.42 8.37 -19.23
CA TYR A 74 14.53 8.03 -18.11
C TYR A 74 15.24 8.33 -16.78
N ALA A 75 14.46 8.44 -15.71
CA ALA A 75 15.04 8.60 -14.39
C ALA A 75 15.71 7.29 -13.95
N GLU A 76 16.93 7.37 -13.44
CA GLU A 76 17.52 6.31 -12.63
C GLU A 76 16.73 6.21 -11.32
N ILE A 77 16.23 5.02 -11.02
CA ILE A 77 15.35 4.78 -9.86
C ILE A 77 15.96 3.79 -8.85
N ALA A 78 17.05 3.11 -9.21
CA ALA A 78 17.72 2.17 -8.34
C ALA A 78 18.11 2.78 -6.99
N GLY A 79 17.79 2.12 -5.90
CA GLY A 79 18.16 2.56 -4.55
C GLY A 79 17.46 3.82 -4.05
N MET A 80 16.48 4.36 -4.78
CA MET A 80 15.71 5.52 -4.32
C MET A 80 14.97 5.21 -3.02
N ASP A 81 14.77 6.25 -2.22
CA ASP A 81 14.02 6.14 -0.97
C ASP A 81 12.60 5.60 -1.20
N THR A 82 12.21 4.60 -0.41
CA THR A 82 10.92 3.91 -0.55
C THR A 82 9.74 4.87 -0.45
N ALA A 83 9.76 5.81 0.50
CA ALA A 83 8.65 6.74 0.70
C ALA A 83 8.55 7.74 -0.46
N ALA A 84 9.70 8.18 -0.99
CA ALA A 84 9.76 9.07 -2.14
C ALA A 84 9.21 8.38 -3.40
N VAL A 85 9.60 7.13 -3.68
CA VAL A 85 9.10 6.36 -4.82
C VAL A 85 7.60 6.11 -4.68
N ALA A 86 7.13 5.66 -3.51
CA ALA A 86 5.72 5.43 -3.26
C ALA A 86 4.88 6.69 -3.47
N GLN A 87 5.36 7.84 -2.97
CA GLN A 87 4.68 9.11 -3.15
C GLN A 87 4.59 9.50 -4.64
N MET A 88 5.68 9.41 -5.38
CA MET A 88 5.68 9.73 -6.82
C MET A 88 4.74 8.82 -7.61
N LEU A 89 4.77 7.51 -7.37
CA LEU A 89 3.88 6.57 -8.04
C LEU A 89 2.40 6.85 -7.73
N LYS A 90 2.08 7.21 -6.48
CA LYS A 90 0.73 7.62 -6.06
C LYS A 90 0.29 8.93 -6.76
N GLU A 91 1.19 9.87 -6.92
CA GLU A 91 0.92 11.12 -7.63
C GLU A 91 0.72 10.88 -9.14
N TYR A 92 1.52 10.03 -9.78
CA TYR A 92 1.30 9.61 -11.17
C TYR A 92 -0.05 8.91 -11.36
N ARG A 93 -0.35 7.94 -10.50
CA ARG A 93 -1.63 7.21 -10.57
C ARG A 93 -2.83 8.13 -10.43
N GLY A 94 -2.70 9.21 -9.66
CA GLY A 94 -3.79 10.08 -9.28
C GLY A 94 -4.52 9.60 -8.02
N GLY A 95 -5.46 10.42 -7.55
CA GLY A 95 -6.17 10.17 -6.28
C GLY A 95 -5.47 10.79 -5.07
N VAL A 96 -4.25 11.29 -5.23
CA VAL A 96 -3.56 12.14 -4.27
C VAL A 96 -3.20 13.47 -4.93
N LYS A 97 -3.13 14.54 -4.12
CA LYS A 97 -2.72 15.84 -4.63
C LYS A 97 -1.22 15.83 -4.92
N SER A 98 -0.84 16.10 -6.17
CA SER A 98 0.57 16.29 -6.52
C SER A 98 1.11 17.54 -5.84
N LYS A 99 2.30 17.44 -5.27
CA LYS A 99 3.01 18.55 -4.65
C LYS A 99 3.76 19.38 -5.69
N ASP A 100 4.27 18.71 -6.72
CA ASP A 100 5.09 19.34 -7.77
C ASP A 100 4.90 18.61 -9.10
N TYR A 101 4.02 19.13 -9.95
CA TYR A 101 3.79 18.60 -11.28
C TYR A 101 5.02 18.70 -12.19
N GLN A 102 5.85 19.75 -12.03
CA GLN A 102 7.05 19.93 -12.83
C GLN A 102 8.05 18.81 -12.56
N GLN A 103 8.18 18.41 -11.30
CA GLN A 103 9.04 17.28 -10.93
C GLN A 103 8.56 15.96 -11.51
N LEU A 104 7.24 15.72 -11.51
CA LEU A 104 6.64 14.53 -12.12
C LEU A 104 6.85 14.47 -13.63
N ASN A 105 7.00 15.60 -14.29
CA ASN A 105 7.18 15.66 -15.73
C ASN A 105 8.59 16.11 -16.15
N LYS A 106 9.57 16.00 -15.25
CA LYS A 106 10.95 16.51 -15.45
C LYS A 106 11.58 16.06 -16.77
N TYR A 107 11.29 14.84 -17.21
CA TYR A 107 11.83 14.25 -18.45
C TYR A 107 10.81 14.21 -19.59
N GLY A 108 9.63 14.80 -19.44
CA GLY A 108 8.58 14.80 -20.46
C GLY A 108 7.71 13.53 -20.51
N TYR A 109 7.98 12.54 -19.67
CA TYR A 109 7.29 11.24 -19.68
C TYR A 109 6.24 11.08 -18.59
N GLY A 110 5.78 12.16 -17.98
CA GLY A 110 4.78 12.11 -16.90
C GLY A 110 3.47 11.45 -17.31
N ALA A 111 3.02 11.66 -18.54
CA ALA A 111 1.81 11.04 -19.09
C ALA A 111 1.98 9.51 -19.26
N LEU A 112 3.17 9.06 -19.71
CA LEU A 112 3.50 7.64 -19.83
C LEU A 112 3.52 6.96 -18.46
N MET A 113 4.21 7.56 -17.48
CA MET A 113 4.23 7.05 -16.11
C MET A 113 2.83 6.98 -15.50
N ARG A 114 1.97 7.93 -15.81
CA ARG A 114 0.56 7.91 -15.40
C ARG A 114 -0.17 6.70 -15.98
N SER A 115 0.01 6.39 -17.25
CA SER A 115 -0.64 5.22 -17.87
C SER A 115 -0.16 3.91 -17.26
N VAL A 116 1.14 3.78 -16.97
CA VAL A 116 1.72 2.60 -16.33
C VAL A 116 1.19 2.42 -14.90
N THR A 117 1.04 3.50 -14.15
CA THR A 117 0.61 3.42 -12.75
C THR A 117 -0.90 3.37 -12.56
N ALA A 118 -1.70 3.63 -13.60
CA ALA A 118 -3.16 3.76 -13.51
C ALA A 118 -3.84 2.53 -12.91
N ASP A 119 -3.36 1.35 -13.27
CA ASP A 119 -3.95 0.07 -12.87
C ASP A 119 -3.36 -0.52 -11.58
N LEU A 120 -2.28 0.06 -11.05
CA LEU A 120 -1.67 -0.40 -9.82
C LEU A 120 -2.55 -0.07 -8.60
N SER A 121 -2.77 -1.02 -7.71
CA SER A 121 -3.36 -0.77 -6.39
C SER A 121 -2.37 -0.04 -5.47
N TRP A 122 -2.86 0.52 -4.36
CA TRP A 122 -2.00 1.18 -3.40
C TRP A 122 -0.96 0.24 -2.79
N ASP A 123 -1.34 -1.01 -2.52
CA ASP A 123 -0.46 -2.03 -1.96
C ASP A 123 0.62 -2.46 -2.97
N GLU A 124 0.27 -2.54 -4.26
CA GLU A 124 1.23 -2.81 -5.33
C GLU A 124 2.23 -1.68 -5.49
N ILE A 125 1.79 -0.43 -5.41
CA ILE A 125 2.67 0.75 -5.41
C ILE A 125 3.66 0.69 -4.25
N ASP A 126 3.18 0.42 -3.03
CA ASP A 126 4.04 0.34 -1.85
C ASP A 126 5.02 -0.84 -1.93
N ALA A 127 4.59 -1.97 -2.51
CA ALA A 127 5.45 -3.14 -2.74
C ALA A 127 6.54 -2.85 -3.79
N VAL A 128 6.17 -2.24 -4.92
CA VAL A 128 7.12 -1.85 -5.97
C VAL A 128 8.12 -0.81 -5.45
N ALA A 129 7.68 0.15 -4.64
CA ALA A 129 8.57 1.14 -4.05
C ALA A 129 9.67 0.50 -3.16
N LYS A 130 9.31 -0.51 -2.37
CA LYS A 130 10.28 -1.29 -1.58
C LYS A 130 11.23 -2.09 -2.47
N TYR A 131 10.73 -2.67 -3.55
CA TYR A 131 11.55 -3.42 -4.51
C TYR A 131 12.58 -2.52 -5.18
N VAL A 132 12.18 -1.35 -5.67
CA VAL A 132 13.04 -0.34 -6.31
C VAL A 132 14.16 0.12 -5.36
N ASN A 133 13.85 0.35 -4.08
CA ASN A 133 14.87 0.69 -3.08
C ASN A 133 15.93 -0.40 -2.91
N GLY A 134 15.58 -1.66 -3.11
CA GLY A 134 16.50 -2.80 -3.05
C GLY A 134 17.35 -3.02 -4.30
N LEU A 135 17.07 -2.34 -5.42
CA LEU A 135 17.88 -2.41 -6.64
C LEU A 135 19.24 -1.75 -6.42
N LYS A 136 20.31 -2.32 -7.02
CA LYS A 136 21.70 -1.85 -6.84
C LYS A 136 22.38 -1.60 -8.19
#